data_0148ec93a9957b473c908f5e3b2f5b97
#
_entry.id   0148ec93a9957b473c908f5e3b2f5b97
#
_cell.length_a   1.000
_cell.length_b   1.000
_cell.length_c   1.000
_cell.angle_alpha   90.00
_cell.angle_beta   90.00
_cell.angle_gamma   90.00
#
_symmetry.space_group_name_H-M   'P 1'
#
loop_
_entity.id
_entity.type
_entity.pdbx_description
1 polymer ?
#
loop_
_entity_poly.entity_id
_entity_poly.type
_entity_poly.pdbx_seq_one_letter_code
_entity_poly.pdbx_strand_id
1 'polypeptide(L)'
;MRRREFVTLIAGATIWPLTARAEQMPVVGVLNPVSARVPPLMAAFGQGLAEEGYVEGKNLAIKDRFTNFRPELMHEAAGDLVRLKVNAIYAVGPEAVAAARSATSSIPIIGIDLESDPLALGYVKSLARPGSNSCRWSEQLLS
;
A
#
# COMPACT_ATOMS: atom_id res chain seq x y z
N MET A 1 -28.56 -38.29 2.31
CA MET A 1 -27.89 -38.37 1.66
C MET A 1 -27.14 -37.81 1.72
N ARG A 2 -26.71 -38.05 1.72
CA ARG A 2 -26.02 -37.39 1.06
C ARG A 2 -25.25 -36.34 1.75
N ARG A 3 -25.08 -36.42 3.12
CA ARG A 3 -24.11 -35.63 3.89
C ARG A 3 -22.69 -35.80 3.36
N ARG A 4 -22.35 -37.01 2.88
CA ARG A 4 -21.02 -37.30 2.31
C ARG A 4 -20.77 -36.55 1.02
N GLU A 5 -21.73 -36.46 0.12
CA GLU A 5 -21.61 -35.76 -1.15
C GLU A 5 -21.52 -34.24 -0.93
N PHE A 6 -22.28 -33.72 0.04
CA PHE A 6 -22.27 -32.31 0.38
C PHE A 6 -20.90 -31.88 0.99
N VAL A 7 -20.36 -32.69 1.89
CA VAL A 7 -19.04 -32.44 2.50
C VAL A 7 -17.94 -32.51 1.46
N THR A 8 -18.00 -33.45 0.50
CA THR A 8 -17.02 -33.57 -0.56
C THR A 8 -17.04 -32.34 -1.50
N LEU A 9 -18.22 -31.83 -1.80
CA LEU A 9 -18.35 -30.62 -2.62
C LEU A 9 -17.80 -29.38 -1.91
N ILE A 10 -18.07 -29.23 -0.62
CA ILE A 10 -17.55 -28.11 0.17
C ILE A 10 -16.03 -28.19 0.29
N ALA A 11 -15.49 -29.37 0.53
CA ALA A 11 -14.03 -29.58 0.62
C ALA A 11 -13.34 -29.25 -0.70
N GLY A 12 -13.88 -29.65 -1.82
CA GLY A 12 -13.34 -29.32 -3.12
C GLY A 12 -13.40 -27.83 -3.48
N ALA A 13 -14.46 -27.16 -3.06
CA ALA A 13 -14.63 -25.72 -3.33
C ALA A 13 -13.74 -24.84 -2.46
N THR A 14 -13.40 -25.27 -1.25
CA THR A 14 -12.58 -24.49 -0.32
C THR A 14 -11.08 -24.61 -0.56
N ILE A 15 -10.61 -25.74 -1.09
CA ILE A 15 -9.16 -25.96 -1.33
C ILE A 15 -8.63 -25.02 -2.43
N TRP A 16 -9.40 -24.81 -3.49
CA TRP A 16 -8.99 -24.01 -4.64
C TRP A 16 -8.75 -22.52 -4.29
N PRO A 17 -9.65 -21.80 -3.59
CA PRO A 17 -9.42 -20.41 -3.20
C PRO A 17 -8.25 -20.23 -2.22
N LEU A 18 -8.04 -21.19 -1.31
CA LEU A 18 -6.93 -21.13 -0.36
C LEU A 18 -5.57 -21.29 -1.05
N THR A 19 -5.45 -22.17 -2.03
CA THR A 19 -4.24 -22.37 -2.82
C THR A 19 -3.90 -21.11 -3.63
N ALA A 20 -4.87 -20.50 -4.28
CA ALA A 20 -4.68 -19.27 -5.04
C ALA A 20 -4.25 -18.10 -4.14
N ARG A 21 -4.77 -18.01 -2.91
CA ARG A 21 -4.36 -16.99 -1.93
C ARG A 21 -2.96 -17.21 -1.38
N ALA A 22 -2.55 -18.46 -1.19
CA ALA A 22 -1.21 -18.79 -0.70
C ALA A 22 -0.11 -18.44 -1.72
N GLU A 23 -0.42 -18.47 -3.01
CA GLU A 23 0.50 -18.12 -4.08
C GLU A 23 0.63 -16.61 -4.29
N GLN A 24 -0.34 -15.81 -3.82
CA GLN A 24 -0.39 -14.37 -4.01
C GLN A 24 -0.16 -13.63 -2.69
N MET A 25 1.10 -13.53 -2.30
CA MET A 25 1.48 -12.69 -1.17
C MET A 25 1.21 -11.22 -1.50
N PRO A 26 0.45 -10.49 -0.67
CA PRO A 26 0.24 -9.07 -0.89
C PRO A 26 1.56 -8.30 -0.87
N VAL A 27 1.67 -7.31 -1.73
CA VAL A 27 2.87 -6.49 -1.90
C VAL A 27 2.52 -5.03 -1.63
N VAL A 28 3.29 -4.40 -0.76
CA VAL A 28 3.23 -2.96 -0.52
C VAL A 28 4.44 -2.31 -1.17
N GLY A 29 4.18 -1.33 -2.04
CA GLY A 29 5.24 -0.48 -2.58
C GLY A 29 5.49 0.70 -1.67
N VAL A 30 6.75 0.95 -1.33
CA VAL A 30 7.17 2.12 -0.56
C VAL A 30 7.88 3.10 -1.48
N LEU A 31 7.34 4.30 -1.58
CA LEU A 31 7.89 5.38 -2.39
C LEU A 31 8.38 6.49 -1.47
N ASN A 32 9.68 6.68 -1.40
CA ASN A 32 10.30 7.56 -0.42
C ASN A 32 11.44 8.35 -1.05
N PRO A 33 11.54 9.68 -0.83
CA PRO A 33 12.61 10.51 -1.39
C PRO A 33 13.97 10.24 -0.79
N VAL A 34 14.07 9.61 0.38
CA VAL A 34 15.37 9.36 1.03
C VAL A 34 16.23 8.35 0.28
N SER A 35 17.48 8.19 0.74
CA SER A 35 18.44 7.29 0.09
C SER A 35 18.40 5.85 0.57
N ALA A 36 17.77 5.58 1.69
CA ALA A 36 17.67 4.25 2.28
C ALA A 36 16.51 4.18 3.27
N ARG A 37 16.18 2.98 3.71
CA ARG A 37 15.19 2.79 4.79
C ARG A 37 15.62 3.57 6.04
N VAL A 38 14.73 4.40 6.55
CA VAL A 38 14.93 5.11 7.83
C VAL A 38 14.44 4.17 8.93
N PRO A 39 15.35 3.60 9.76
CA PRO A 39 14.99 2.52 10.68
C PRO A 39 13.81 2.84 11.61
N PRO A 40 13.75 4.02 12.28
CA PRO A 40 12.62 4.31 13.17
C PRO A 40 11.27 4.37 12.44
N LEU A 41 11.24 4.95 11.24
CA LEU A 41 10.02 5.08 10.44
C LEU A 41 9.55 3.72 9.94
N MET A 42 10.47 2.92 9.43
CA MET A 42 10.16 1.57 8.92
C MET A 42 9.79 0.60 10.05
N ALA A 43 10.37 0.77 11.24
CA ALA A 43 9.98 -0.02 12.40
C ALA A 43 8.53 0.29 12.83
N ALA A 44 8.17 1.57 12.90
CA ALA A 44 6.80 1.98 13.21
C ALA A 44 5.80 1.50 12.16
N PHE A 45 6.15 1.60 10.88
CA PHE A 45 5.35 1.07 9.78
C PHE A 45 5.16 -0.44 9.88
N GLY A 46 6.26 -1.19 10.10
CA GLY A 46 6.22 -2.63 10.28
C GLY A 46 5.42 -3.06 11.51
N GLN A 47 5.53 -2.32 12.60
CA GLN A 47 4.75 -2.58 13.81
C GLN A 47 3.25 -2.41 13.54
N GLY A 48 2.85 -1.32 12.88
CA GLY A 48 1.46 -1.09 12.51
C GLY A 48 0.90 -2.19 11.60
N LEU A 49 1.69 -2.67 10.66
CA LEU A 49 1.31 -3.81 9.82
C LEU A 49 1.18 -5.10 10.63
N ALA A 50 2.09 -5.34 11.57
CA ALA A 50 2.08 -6.53 12.43
C ALA A 50 0.85 -6.57 13.35
N GLU A 51 0.41 -5.42 13.85
CA GLU A 51 -0.82 -5.30 14.64
C GLU A 51 -2.06 -5.72 13.84
N GLU A 52 -2.03 -5.53 12.51
CA GLU A 52 -3.07 -5.98 11.59
C GLU A 52 -2.84 -7.39 11.03
N GLY A 53 -1.82 -8.09 11.52
CA GLY A 53 -1.50 -9.46 11.14
C GLY A 53 -0.57 -9.60 9.94
N TYR A 54 0.03 -8.51 9.46
CA TYR A 54 0.94 -8.55 8.31
C TYR A 54 2.40 -8.44 8.75
N VAL A 55 3.20 -9.42 8.38
CA VAL A 55 4.63 -9.48 8.71
C VAL A 55 5.44 -9.64 7.43
N GLU A 56 6.37 -8.68 7.18
CA GLU A 56 7.26 -8.74 6.02
C GLU A 56 8.05 -10.06 6.01
N GLY A 57 8.06 -10.71 4.86
CA GLY A 57 8.74 -11.99 4.67
C GLY A 57 7.93 -13.23 5.05
N LYS A 58 6.80 -13.07 5.74
CA LYS A 58 5.90 -14.18 6.08
C LYS A 58 4.64 -14.17 5.22
N ASN A 59 3.87 -13.09 5.26
CA ASN A 59 2.61 -12.95 4.54
C ASN A 59 2.48 -11.59 3.86
N LEU A 60 3.57 -10.84 3.75
CA LEU A 60 3.64 -9.54 3.12
C LEU A 60 5.01 -9.34 2.48
N ALA A 61 5.05 -8.80 1.29
CA ALA A 61 6.28 -8.33 0.65
C ALA A 61 6.29 -6.80 0.58
N ILE A 62 7.43 -6.19 0.82
CA ILE A 62 7.64 -4.75 0.70
C ILE A 62 8.62 -4.49 -0.43
N LYS A 63 8.24 -3.64 -1.38
CA LYS A 63 9.08 -3.20 -2.49
C LYS A 63 9.40 -1.72 -2.31
N ASP A 64 10.63 -1.45 -1.89
CA ASP A 64 11.11 -0.08 -1.70
C ASP A 64 11.56 0.56 -3.00
N ARG A 65 11.28 1.84 -3.13
CA ARG A 65 11.83 2.71 -4.16
C ARG A 65 12.31 4.00 -3.50
N PHE A 66 13.62 4.18 -3.51
CA PHE A 66 14.29 5.36 -2.96
C PHE A 66 14.83 6.20 -4.12
N THR A 67 14.63 7.50 -4.05
CA THR A 67 15.05 8.40 -5.14
C THR A 67 16.26 9.25 -4.81
N ASN A 68 16.85 9.08 -3.63
CA ASN A 68 18.04 9.83 -3.18
C ASN A 68 17.84 11.35 -3.29
N PHE A 69 16.68 11.85 -2.89
CA PHE A 69 16.28 13.26 -2.99
C PHE A 69 16.30 13.79 -4.43
N ARG A 70 16.05 12.93 -5.41
CA ARG A 70 16.00 13.29 -6.83
C ARG A 70 14.56 13.23 -7.33
N PRO A 71 13.87 14.38 -7.40
CA PRO A 71 12.45 14.42 -7.76
C PRO A 71 12.19 13.91 -9.18
N GLU A 72 13.14 14.04 -10.09
CA GLU A 72 13.02 13.53 -11.46
C GLU A 72 12.88 12.02 -11.53
N LEU A 73 13.37 11.29 -10.53
CA LEU A 73 13.23 9.82 -10.47
C LEU A 73 11.91 9.37 -9.84
N MET A 74 11.18 10.27 -9.22
CA MET A 74 9.98 9.91 -8.45
C MET A 74 8.89 9.33 -9.34
N HIS A 75 8.66 9.91 -10.51
CA HIS A 75 7.66 9.40 -11.45
C HIS A 75 8.01 8.03 -12.02
N GLU A 76 9.29 7.82 -12.33
CA GLU A 76 9.78 6.52 -12.78
C GLU A 76 9.61 5.46 -11.68
N ALA A 77 10.01 5.79 -10.47
CA ALA A 77 9.86 4.90 -9.30
C ALA A 77 8.40 4.54 -9.04
N ALA A 78 7.48 5.49 -9.11
CA ALA A 78 6.06 5.24 -8.99
C ALA A 78 5.53 4.33 -10.11
N GLY A 79 5.97 4.56 -11.34
CA GLY A 79 5.64 3.73 -12.50
C GLY A 79 6.13 2.29 -12.34
N ASP A 80 7.30 2.09 -11.75
CA ASP A 80 7.84 0.76 -11.45
C ASP A 80 6.94 0.00 -10.47
N LEU A 81 6.48 0.65 -9.41
CA LEU A 81 5.57 0.03 -8.46
C LEU A 81 4.24 -0.36 -9.11
N VAL A 82 3.72 0.46 -10.01
CA VAL A 82 2.50 0.14 -10.77
C VAL A 82 2.73 -1.06 -11.69
N ARG A 83 3.87 -1.13 -12.37
CA ARG A 83 4.23 -2.29 -13.21
C ARG A 83 4.37 -3.58 -12.41
N LEU A 84 4.85 -3.49 -11.16
CA LEU A 84 4.92 -4.62 -10.24
C LEU A 84 3.56 -5.06 -9.70
N LYS A 85 2.49 -4.30 -9.99
CA LYS A 85 1.13 -4.58 -9.53
C LYS A 85 1.03 -4.71 -8.00
N VAL A 86 1.67 -3.78 -7.29
CA VAL A 86 1.59 -3.74 -5.83
C VAL A 86 0.14 -3.54 -5.36
N ASN A 87 -0.20 -4.06 -4.20
CA ASN A 87 -1.54 -3.99 -3.64
C ASN A 87 -1.85 -2.64 -2.99
N ALA A 88 -0.83 -1.93 -2.55
CA ALA A 88 -0.92 -0.59 -2.02
C ALA A 88 0.41 0.15 -2.18
N ILE A 89 0.37 1.46 -2.24
CA ILE A 89 1.55 2.32 -2.28
C ILE A 89 1.59 3.18 -1.02
N TYR A 90 2.69 3.07 -0.29
CA TYR A 90 3.00 3.93 0.85
C TYR A 90 3.93 5.04 0.36
N ALA A 91 3.39 6.24 0.23
CA ALA A 91 4.09 7.39 -0.36
C ALA A 91 4.45 8.40 0.73
N VAL A 92 5.72 8.75 0.82
CA VAL A 92 6.25 9.65 1.84
C VAL A 92 6.63 10.98 1.21
N GLY A 93 5.98 12.05 1.64
CA GLY A 93 6.19 13.40 1.17
C GLY A 93 5.31 13.79 -0.03
N PRO A 94 5.17 15.10 -0.28
CA PRO A 94 4.27 15.61 -1.32
C PRO A 94 4.63 15.13 -2.72
N GLU A 95 5.92 15.04 -3.05
CA GLU A 95 6.39 14.58 -4.35
C GLU A 95 6.05 13.11 -4.61
N ALA A 96 6.21 12.26 -3.59
CA ALA A 96 5.88 10.85 -3.69
C ALA A 96 4.37 10.64 -3.86
N VAL A 97 3.56 11.38 -3.11
CA VAL A 97 2.10 11.33 -3.21
C VAL A 97 1.64 11.78 -4.60
N ALA A 98 2.18 12.89 -5.10
CA ALA A 98 1.85 13.40 -6.42
C ALA A 98 2.24 12.41 -7.53
N ALA A 99 3.43 11.83 -7.45
CA ALA A 99 3.91 10.83 -8.41
C ALA A 99 3.07 9.56 -8.40
N ALA A 100 2.73 9.04 -7.22
CA ALA A 100 1.86 7.88 -7.08
C ALA A 100 0.48 8.13 -7.68
N ARG A 101 -0.13 9.28 -7.41
CA ARG A 101 -1.42 9.65 -7.98
C ARG A 101 -1.41 9.80 -9.49
N SER A 102 -0.31 10.30 -10.04
CA SER A 102 -0.15 10.38 -11.50
C SER A 102 0.02 9.01 -12.15
N ALA A 103 0.63 8.07 -11.43
CA ALA A 103 0.91 6.74 -11.94
C ALA A 103 -0.29 5.79 -11.90
N THR A 104 -1.19 5.95 -10.94
CA THR A 104 -2.35 5.06 -10.79
C THR A 104 -3.56 5.78 -10.20
N SER A 105 -4.75 5.35 -10.63
CA SER A 105 -6.04 5.75 -10.05
C SER A 105 -6.74 4.60 -9.33
N SER A 106 -6.19 3.39 -9.41
CA SER A 106 -6.81 2.15 -8.90
C SER A 106 -6.10 1.56 -7.68
N ILE A 107 -4.77 1.64 -7.62
CA ILE A 107 -4.01 1.13 -6.47
C ILE A 107 -4.18 2.09 -5.28
N PRO A 108 -4.58 1.60 -4.10
CA PRO A 108 -4.68 2.44 -2.90
C PRO A 108 -3.36 3.10 -2.54
N ILE A 109 -3.40 4.39 -2.24
CA ILE A 109 -2.24 5.19 -1.86
C ILE A 109 -2.41 5.65 -0.41
N ILE A 110 -1.43 5.29 0.43
CA ILE A 110 -1.33 5.75 1.80
C ILE A 110 -0.27 6.85 1.80
N GLY A 111 -0.70 8.11 1.86
CA GLY A 111 0.19 9.25 1.82
C GLY A 111 0.57 9.73 3.22
N ILE A 112 1.86 10.01 3.42
CA ILE A 112 2.33 10.80 4.54
C ILE A 112 2.86 12.11 3.95
N ASP A 113 2.05 13.14 4.08
CA ASP A 113 2.38 14.47 3.60
C ASP A 113 1.92 15.47 4.68
N LEU A 114 2.87 16.10 5.31
CA LEU A 114 2.63 17.08 6.37
C LEU A 114 2.67 18.52 5.85
N GLU A 115 2.96 18.70 4.58
CA GLU A 115 3.19 20.02 3.98
C GLU A 115 2.02 20.47 3.10
N SER A 116 1.28 19.53 2.55
CA SER A 116 0.22 19.82 1.57
C SER A 116 -1.17 19.69 2.18
N ASP A 117 -2.09 20.52 1.68
CA ASP A 117 -3.51 20.36 1.97
C ASP A 117 -4.16 19.46 0.92
N PRO A 118 -4.57 18.24 1.28
CA PRO A 118 -5.14 17.30 0.33
C PRO A 118 -6.48 17.75 -0.25
N LEU A 119 -7.22 18.58 0.46
CA LEU A 119 -8.47 19.18 -0.03
C LEU A 119 -8.19 20.24 -1.08
N ALA A 120 -7.24 21.14 -0.80
CA ALA A 120 -6.86 22.21 -1.74
C ALA A 120 -6.27 21.65 -3.03
N LEU A 121 -5.52 20.56 -2.95
CA LEU A 121 -4.94 19.88 -4.12
C LEU A 121 -5.93 18.95 -4.84
N GLY A 122 -7.14 18.79 -4.32
CA GLY A 122 -8.15 17.92 -4.92
C GLY A 122 -7.84 16.42 -4.80
N TYR A 123 -6.95 16.03 -3.92
CA TYR A 123 -6.57 14.63 -3.71
C TYR A 123 -7.66 13.83 -3.01
N VAL A 124 -8.42 14.48 -2.17
CA VAL A 124 -9.55 13.89 -1.45
C VAL A 124 -10.74 14.84 -1.49
N LYS A 125 -11.94 14.28 -1.42
CA LYS A 125 -13.18 15.08 -1.42
C LYS A 125 -13.49 15.65 -0.04
N SER A 126 -13.10 14.92 1.00
CA SER A 126 -13.15 15.35 2.39
C SER A 126 -12.19 14.52 3.22
N LEU A 127 -11.77 15.02 4.38
CA LEU A 127 -10.87 14.29 5.27
C LEU A 127 -11.55 13.04 5.88
N ALA A 128 -12.86 13.11 6.10
CA ALA A 128 -13.63 12.00 6.65
C ALA A 128 -13.92 10.90 5.61
N ARG A 129 -14.10 11.29 4.34
CA ARG A 129 -14.42 10.39 3.23
C ARG A 129 -13.62 10.79 2.00
N PRO A 130 -12.41 10.26 1.83
CA PRO A 130 -11.51 10.66 0.73
C PRO A 130 -12.11 10.51 -0.65
N GLY A 131 -12.91 9.48 -0.91
CA GLY A 131 -13.62 9.29 -2.17
C GLY A 131 -12.72 9.03 -3.37
N SER A 132 -11.45 8.71 -3.15
CA SER A 132 -10.47 8.38 -4.17
C SER A 132 -9.61 7.19 -3.71
N ASN A 133 -8.64 6.77 -4.53
CA ASN A 133 -7.69 5.74 -4.14
C ASN A 133 -6.63 6.23 -3.12
N SER A 134 -6.64 7.52 -2.78
CA SER A 134 -5.80 8.06 -1.69
C SER A 134 -6.54 7.92 -0.37
N CYS A 135 -5.97 7.16 0.54
CA CYS A 135 -6.51 6.98 1.87
C CYS A 135 -5.45 7.36 2.91
N ARG A 136 -5.91 8.07 3.93
CA ARG A 136 -5.18 8.44 5.13
C ARG A 136 -4.08 9.50 4.98
N TRP A 137 -4.32 10.61 5.62
CA TRP A 137 -3.35 11.68 5.86
C TRP A 137 -2.94 11.66 7.31
N SER A 138 -1.68 11.98 7.55
CA SER A 138 -1.06 11.88 8.87
C SER A 138 -1.46 12.97 9.86
N GLU A 139 -2.32 13.91 9.50
CA GLU A 139 -2.79 14.95 10.43
C GLU A 139 -3.45 14.41 11.70
N GLN A 140 -3.94 13.17 11.68
CA GLN A 140 -4.54 12.56 12.88
C GLN A 140 -3.52 12.09 13.91
N LEU A 141 -2.23 12.14 13.62
CA LEU A 141 -1.18 11.76 14.58
C LEU A 141 -0.71 12.90 15.48
N LEU A 142 -1.21 14.11 15.25
CA LEU A 142 -0.83 15.31 16.03
C LEU A 142 -1.94 15.86 16.93
N SER A 143 -3.06 15.17 17.00
CA SER A 143 -4.17 15.54 17.88
C SER A 143 -4.24 14.68 19.13
#